data_899e0edbc5b4ad08c0edefd4ca20656a
#
_entry.id   899e0edbc5b4ad08c0edefd4ca20656a
#
_cell.length_a   1.000
_cell.length_b   1.000
_cell.length_c   1.000
_cell.angle_alpha   90.00
_cell.angle_beta   90.00
_cell.angle_gamma   90.00
#
_symmetry.space_group_name_H-M   'P 1'
#
loop_
_entity.id
_entity.type
_entity.pdbx_description
1 polymer ?
#
loop_
_entity_poly.entity_id
_entity_poly.type
_entity_poly.pdbx_seq_one_letter_code
_entity_poly.pdbx_strand_id
1 'polypeptide(L)'
;AAYTASKHGLLGLTRSTAFLYGPQGVRTNAVAPGPVATGIEAPMLSPLAAGRVGPLLQVVGLQVAQPEQLAAAIVWLLSDESSNVNGAVLPSDGGWSVV
;
A
#
# COMPACT_ATOMS: atom_id res chain seq x y z
N ALA A 1 13.75 1.14 -11.00
CA ALA A 1 13.77 -0.34 -11.02
C ALA A 1 14.02 -0.91 -9.62
N ALA A 2 14.99 -0.39 -8.87
CA ALA A 2 15.29 -0.88 -7.52
C ALA A 2 14.12 -0.65 -6.56
N TYR A 3 13.48 0.50 -6.61
CA TYR A 3 12.29 0.79 -5.82
C TYR A 3 11.15 -0.17 -6.15
N THR A 4 10.84 -0.35 -7.42
CA THR A 4 9.78 -1.27 -7.87
C THR A 4 10.07 -2.70 -7.41
N ALA A 5 11.30 -3.17 -7.58
CA ALA A 5 11.70 -4.50 -7.13
C ALA A 5 11.56 -4.65 -5.62
N SER A 6 11.96 -3.65 -4.82
CA SER A 6 11.86 -3.67 -3.36
C SER A 6 10.40 -3.74 -2.90
N LYS A 7 9.50 -2.98 -3.54
CA LYS A 7 8.07 -2.98 -3.19
C LYS A 7 7.40 -4.30 -3.54
N HIS A 8 7.71 -4.89 -4.69
CA HIS A 8 7.21 -6.23 -5.04
C HIS A 8 7.78 -7.31 -4.12
N GLY A 9 9.06 -7.20 -3.77
CA GLY A 9 9.70 -8.09 -2.81
C GLY A 9 9.03 -8.03 -1.43
N LEU A 10 8.63 -6.84 -0.99
CA LEU A 10 7.92 -6.66 0.27
C LEU A 10 6.57 -7.39 0.28
N LEU A 11 5.82 -7.34 -0.81
CA LEU A 11 4.56 -8.08 -0.93
C LEU A 11 4.77 -9.59 -0.93
N GLY A 12 5.80 -10.05 -1.63
CA GLY A 12 6.20 -11.46 -1.61
C GLY A 12 6.59 -11.93 -0.21
N LEU A 13 7.37 -11.12 0.50
CA LEU A 13 7.77 -11.40 1.87
C LEU A 13 6.54 -11.42 2.81
N THR A 14 5.61 -10.50 2.65
CA THR A 14 4.36 -10.47 3.42
C THR A 14 3.59 -11.77 3.28
N ARG A 15 3.40 -12.25 2.06
CA ARG A 15 2.68 -13.49 1.79
C ARG A 15 3.40 -14.72 2.30
N SER A 16 4.71 -14.79 2.10
CA SER A 16 5.53 -15.89 2.59
C SER A 16 5.51 -15.96 4.11
N THR A 17 5.66 -14.83 4.77
CA THR A 17 5.61 -14.75 6.24
C THR A 17 4.23 -15.15 6.78
N ALA A 18 3.17 -14.70 6.14
CA ALA A 18 1.80 -15.05 6.50
C ALA A 18 1.58 -16.56 6.45
N PHE A 19 2.07 -17.22 5.41
CA PHE A 19 1.96 -18.67 5.25
C PHE A 19 2.77 -19.44 6.29
N LEU A 20 4.05 -19.06 6.45
CA LEU A 20 4.98 -19.79 7.29
C LEU A 20 4.66 -19.65 8.79
N TYR A 21 4.26 -18.48 9.23
CA TYR A 21 4.07 -18.20 10.66
C TYR A 21 2.60 -18.09 11.08
N GLY A 22 1.67 -18.15 10.13
CA GLY A 22 0.25 -18.17 10.44
C GLY A 22 -0.16 -19.26 11.44
N PRO A 23 0.32 -20.52 11.29
CA PRO A 23 0.01 -21.57 12.25
C PRO A 23 0.49 -21.29 13.67
N GLN A 24 1.44 -20.39 13.86
CA GLN A 24 1.94 -19.98 15.17
C GLN A 24 1.18 -18.77 15.74
N GLY A 25 0.11 -18.34 15.08
CA GLY A 25 -0.69 -17.21 15.53
C GLY A 25 -0.16 -15.84 15.11
N VAL A 26 0.78 -15.79 14.18
CA VAL A 26 1.32 -14.53 13.65
C VAL A 26 0.61 -14.18 12.34
N ARG A 27 -0.09 -13.06 12.32
CA ARG A 27 -0.70 -12.53 11.10
C ARG A 27 0.21 -11.49 10.46
N THR A 28 0.33 -11.53 9.16
CA THR A 28 1.19 -10.62 8.40
C THR A 28 0.39 -10.10 7.21
N ASN A 29 0.16 -8.79 7.18
CA ASN A 29 -0.58 -8.11 6.15
C ASN A 29 0.20 -6.90 5.66
N ALA A 30 -0.18 -6.38 4.51
CA ALA A 30 0.39 -5.16 3.96
C ALA A 30 -0.71 -4.15 3.68
N VAL A 31 -0.38 -2.87 3.80
CA VAL A 31 -1.22 -1.76 3.35
C VAL A 31 -0.56 -1.13 2.14
N ALA A 32 -1.35 -0.90 1.10
CA ALA A 32 -0.93 -0.20 -0.10
C ALA A 32 -1.57 1.20 -0.10
N PRO A 33 -0.86 2.22 0.38
CA PRO A 33 -1.41 3.56 0.45
C PRO A 33 -1.39 4.24 -0.91
N GLY A 34 -2.37 5.12 -1.13
CA GLY A 34 -2.30 6.15 -2.14
C GLY A 34 -1.54 7.37 -1.62
N PRO A 35 -1.75 8.55 -2.22
CA PRO A 35 -1.13 9.77 -1.74
C PRO A 35 -1.58 10.12 -0.32
N VAL A 36 -0.63 10.41 0.54
CA VAL A 36 -0.88 10.78 1.94
C VAL A 36 -0.22 12.13 2.22
N ALA A 37 -0.93 13.01 2.92
CA ALA A 37 -0.41 14.32 3.30
C ALA A 37 0.65 14.16 4.39
N THR A 38 1.89 14.04 3.96
CA THR A 38 3.08 13.93 4.83
C THR A 38 4.13 14.93 4.37
N GLY A 39 5.18 15.11 5.17
CA GLY A 39 6.32 15.93 4.81
C GLY A 39 7.32 15.24 3.86
N ILE A 40 6.98 14.06 3.37
CA ILE A 40 7.86 13.31 2.46
C ILE A 40 7.68 13.83 1.04
N GLU A 41 8.79 14.26 0.43
CA GLU A 41 8.83 14.61 -0.98
C GLU A 41 9.20 13.38 -1.80
N ALA A 42 8.36 13.07 -2.80
CA ALA A 42 8.70 12.02 -3.75
C ALA A 42 9.71 12.54 -4.78
N PRO A 43 10.74 11.75 -5.15
CA PRO A 43 11.64 12.14 -6.22
C PRO A 43 10.86 12.28 -7.55
N MET A 44 11.32 13.21 -8.39
CA MET A 44 10.71 13.43 -9.69
C MET A 44 10.80 12.19 -10.57
N LEU A 45 9.68 11.84 -11.21
CA LEU A 45 9.64 10.80 -12.22
C LEU A 45 10.46 11.22 -13.44
N SER A 46 11.02 10.22 -14.15
CA SER A 46 11.63 10.47 -15.45
C SER A 46 10.61 11.08 -16.42
N PRO A 47 11.04 11.84 -17.46
CA PRO A 47 10.12 12.37 -18.46
C PRO A 47 9.25 11.28 -19.12
N LEU A 48 9.80 10.09 -19.33
CA LEU A 48 9.06 8.96 -19.87
C LEU A 48 7.95 8.52 -18.90
N ALA A 49 8.28 8.35 -17.63
CA ALA A 49 7.30 7.96 -16.61
C ALA A 49 6.24 9.05 -16.42
N ALA A 50 6.64 10.32 -16.35
CA ALA A 50 5.72 11.44 -16.23
C ALA A 50 4.73 11.52 -17.38
N GLY A 51 5.18 11.27 -18.62
CA GLY A 51 4.33 11.25 -19.81
C GLY A 51 3.30 10.12 -19.82
N ARG A 52 3.61 9.00 -19.18
CA ARG A 52 2.68 7.86 -19.07
C ARG A 52 1.73 7.98 -17.88
N VAL A 53 2.23 8.45 -16.76
CA VAL A 53 1.48 8.52 -15.50
C VAL A 53 0.64 9.78 -15.40
N GLY A 54 1.13 10.92 -15.93
CA GLY A 54 0.45 12.21 -15.81
C GLY A 54 -1.00 12.19 -16.29
N PRO A 55 -1.31 11.72 -17.51
CA PRO A 55 -2.70 11.62 -17.99
C PRO A 55 -3.58 10.72 -17.13
N LEU A 56 -3.01 9.63 -16.60
CA LEU A 56 -3.72 8.72 -15.70
C LEU A 56 -4.11 9.42 -14.40
N LEU A 57 -3.21 10.21 -13.83
CA LEU A 57 -3.48 10.98 -12.61
C LEU A 57 -4.63 11.96 -12.77
N GLN A 58 -4.81 12.53 -13.96
CA GLN A 58 -5.91 13.43 -14.23
C GLN A 58 -7.26 12.72 -14.29
N VAL A 59 -7.28 11.49 -14.81
CA VAL A 59 -8.50 10.68 -14.92
C VAL A 59 -8.92 10.16 -13.55
N VAL A 60 -7.97 9.68 -12.78
CA VAL A 60 -8.22 9.05 -11.46
C VAL A 60 -8.54 10.09 -10.40
N GLY A 61 -7.98 11.29 -10.55
CA GLY A 61 -8.05 12.35 -9.54
C GLY A 61 -7.11 12.04 -8.35
N LEU A 62 -6.51 13.09 -7.83
CA LEU A 62 -5.64 12.95 -6.65
C LEU A 62 -6.44 13.27 -5.41
N GLN A 63 -6.94 12.25 -4.74
CA GLN A 63 -7.43 12.40 -3.38
C GLN A 63 -6.28 12.09 -2.42
N VAL A 64 -5.82 13.15 -1.75
CA VAL A 64 -4.74 13.02 -0.77
C VAL A 64 -5.36 12.68 0.59
N ALA A 65 -5.03 11.52 1.12
CA ALA A 65 -5.50 11.09 2.42
C ALA A 65 -4.79 11.82 3.56
N GLN A 66 -5.44 11.93 4.69
CA GLN A 66 -4.79 12.34 5.92
C GLN A 66 -4.07 11.14 6.57
N PRO A 67 -2.95 11.36 7.28
CA PRO A 67 -2.24 10.27 7.96
C PRO A 67 -3.12 9.43 8.88
N GLU A 68 -4.11 10.04 9.53
CA GLU A 68 -5.04 9.36 10.44
C GLU A 68 -5.89 8.32 9.72
N GLN A 69 -6.25 8.57 8.46
CA GLN A 69 -7.03 7.61 7.66
C GLN A 69 -6.22 6.35 7.36
N LEU A 70 -4.94 6.51 7.02
CA LEU A 70 -4.04 5.39 6.80
C LEU A 70 -3.76 4.65 8.10
N ALA A 71 -3.53 5.39 9.18
CA ALA A 71 -3.29 4.81 10.51
C ALA A 71 -4.46 3.96 10.98
N ALA A 72 -5.70 4.36 10.71
CA ALA A 72 -6.90 3.60 11.06
C ALA A 72 -6.91 2.21 10.38
N ALA A 73 -6.53 2.12 9.12
CA ALA A 73 -6.42 0.85 8.41
C ALA A 73 -5.34 -0.06 9.03
N ILE A 74 -4.20 0.51 9.38
CA ILE A 74 -3.09 -0.23 10.02
C ILE A 74 -3.52 -0.74 11.40
N VAL A 75 -4.13 0.10 12.20
CA VAL A 75 -4.60 -0.27 13.54
C VAL A 75 -5.64 -1.39 13.47
N TRP A 76 -6.57 -1.33 12.52
CA TRP A 76 -7.54 -2.41 12.32
C TRP A 76 -6.86 -3.74 11.98
N LEU A 77 -5.88 -3.73 11.08
CA LEU A 77 -5.14 -4.94 10.73
C LEU A 77 -4.35 -5.51 11.91
N LEU A 78 -3.92 -4.67 12.84
CA LEU A 78 -3.21 -5.10 14.05
C LEU A 78 -4.15 -5.53 15.17
N SER A 79 -5.45 -5.26 15.04
CA SER A 79 -6.44 -5.57 16.07
C SER A 79 -6.99 -6.99 15.93
N ASP A 80 -7.62 -7.48 17.00
CA ASP A 80 -8.28 -8.79 17.01
C ASP A 80 -9.52 -8.82 16.10
N GLU A 81 -10.07 -7.67 15.74
CA GLU A 81 -11.21 -7.59 14.81
C GLU A 81 -10.87 -8.11 13.42
N SER A 82 -9.61 -8.05 13.03
CA SER A 82 -9.12 -8.61 11.76
C SER A 82 -8.50 -10.00 11.93
N SER A 83 -8.92 -10.76 12.91
CA SER A 83 -8.29 -12.03 13.32
C SER A 83 -8.23 -13.08 12.21
N ASN A 84 -9.13 -13.04 11.23
CA ASN A 84 -9.14 -13.96 10.09
C ASN A 84 -8.46 -13.38 8.84
N VAL A 85 -7.76 -12.25 8.96
CA VAL A 85 -7.07 -11.60 7.84
C VAL A 85 -5.57 -11.86 7.95
N ASN A 86 -5.03 -12.60 7.01
CA ASN A 86 -3.62 -12.96 6.98
C ASN A 86 -3.13 -13.07 5.52
N GLY A 87 -2.05 -12.42 5.19
CA GLY A 87 -1.51 -12.40 3.84
C GLY A 87 -2.23 -11.44 2.89
N ALA A 88 -3.04 -10.53 3.40
CA ALA A 88 -3.76 -9.56 2.60
C ALA A 88 -2.89 -8.37 2.22
N VAL A 89 -3.19 -7.80 1.06
CA VAL A 89 -2.73 -6.47 0.66
C VAL A 89 -3.95 -5.57 0.61
N LEU A 90 -4.05 -4.64 1.55
CA LEU A 90 -5.20 -3.75 1.68
C LEU A 90 -4.89 -2.40 1.03
N PRO A 91 -5.51 -2.07 -0.12
CA PRO A 91 -5.42 -0.73 -0.66
C PRO A 91 -6.11 0.28 0.25
N SER A 92 -5.41 1.35 0.56
CA SER A 92 -5.95 2.51 1.30
C SER A 92 -5.62 3.76 0.49
N ASP A 93 -6.31 3.91 -0.64
CA ASP A 93 -5.94 4.83 -1.70
C ASP A 93 -7.12 5.61 -2.30
N GLY A 94 -8.29 5.55 -1.66
CA GLY A 94 -9.48 6.24 -2.16
C GLY A 94 -10.01 5.68 -3.48
N GLY A 95 -9.68 4.44 -3.81
CA GLY A 95 -10.09 3.79 -5.07
C GLY A 95 -9.11 4.02 -6.23
N TRP A 96 -7.96 4.59 -5.96
CA TRP A 96 -6.99 4.96 -7.00
C TRP A 96 -6.47 3.77 -7.80
N SER A 97 -6.37 2.60 -7.20
CA SER A 97 -5.81 1.40 -7.83
C SER A 97 -6.82 0.53 -8.57
N VAL A 98 -8.10 0.91 -8.62
CA VAL A 98 -9.16 0.08 -9.22
C VAL A 98 -9.62 0.57 -10.58
N VAL A 99 -8.82 1.34 -11.26
CA VAL A 99 -9.05 1.78 -12.64
C VAL A 99 -8.30 0.94 -13.64
#